data_9289dc08242e55a062271101ab085a5b
#
_entry.id   9289dc08242e55a062271101ab085a5b
#
_cell.length_a   1.000
_cell.length_b   1.000
_cell.length_c   1.000
_cell.angle_alpha   90.00
_cell.angle_beta   90.00
_cell.angle_gamma   90.00
#
_symmetry.space_group_name_H-M   'P 1'
#
loop_
_entity.id
_entity.type
_entity.pdbx_description
1 polymer ?
#
loop_
_entity_poly.entity_id
_entity_poly.type
_entity_poly.pdbx_seq_one_letter_code
_entity_poly.pdbx_strand_id
1 'polypeptide(L)'
;FFRWLMENKRSEPVEVTCQNLLEAAQEYQIRELSFWVCVNMVANALGRSEFRTFRGNEEIREREYYLWNISPNTNQNSSAFLHKLVTKLYQNNEALIVSTQPRGDLQSLVVADAWEEPEQWPSRENVYRGIVVDDYQYPDPLYENRVLHLRLNHTNMRPVINALYNSYYRMVSAAVRAYTWGMGQHWKVHVSQLAQGDDTWKEKFQAMISDQMKPFLESDGAILPEFDGYAYENVGGNEKTGDTRDIRAMIEDIFDFTARGFLIPSVLVNGSIEGTADANTRFLTNCIDPLADQIQEEINRKRYGYEGWKKGDYLRVDTSSIIHFDMFANAANVEKLVGSGAFTINDVLRAANQAPIHESWANEHFMTLNISPMRVATRNLSTGQE
;
A
#
# COMPACT_ATOMS: atom_id res chain seq x y z
N PHE A 1 19.84 6.19 6.34
CA PHE A 1 20.82 5.09 6.45
C PHE A 1 21.92 5.44 7.46
N PHE A 2 22.63 6.54 7.31
CA PHE A 2 23.70 6.98 8.25
C PHE A 2 23.17 7.29 9.66
N ARG A 3 21.96 7.81 9.79
CA ARG A 3 21.36 8.13 11.09
C ARG A 3 20.98 6.87 11.88
N TRP A 4 20.49 5.82 11.20
CA TRP A 4 20.20 4.51 11.80
C TRP A 4 21.47 3.81 12.31
N LEU A 5 22.59 3.94 11.60
CA LEU A 5 23.91 3.39 12.01
C LEU A 5 24.47 4.08 13.26
N MET A 6 24.07 5.32 13.53
CA MET A 6 24.53 6.09 14.69
C MET A 6 23.66 5.89 15.95
N GLU A 7 22.38 5.52 15.80
CA GLU A 7 21.47 5.30 16.93
C GLU A 7 21.62 3.92 17.60
N ASN A 8 22.28 2.96 16.96
CA ASN A 8 22.45 1.59 17.47
C ASN A 8 23.77 1.40 18.27
N LYS A 9 24.28 2.43 18.91
CA LYS A 9 25.48 2.38 19.75
C LYS A 9 25.20 1.76 21.14
N ARG A 10 25.02 0.44 21.19
CA ARG A 10 25.28 -0.37 22.41
C ARG A 10 25.39 -1.87 22.13
N SER A 11 25.90 -2.27 21.00
CA SER A 11 26.32 -3.66 20.75
C SER A 11 27.68 -3.63 20.04
N GLU A 12 28.49 -4.63 20.30
CA GLU A 12 29.87 -4.82 19.84
C GLU A 12 30.13 -4.33 18.40
N PRO A 13 31.37 -3.88 18.06
CA PRO A 13 31.65 -3.41 16.73
C PRO A 13 31.38 -4.52 15.73
N VAL A 14 30.27 -4.39 15.00
CA VAL A 14 29.95 -5.26 13.88
C VAL A 14 31.00 -4.95 12.81
N GLU A 15 31.86 -5.89 12.48
CA GLU A 15 32.71 -5.78 11.31
C GLU A 15 31.84 -5.57 10.07
N VAL A 16 31.94 -4.38 9.49
CA VAL A 16 31.20 -4.02 8.29
C VAL A 16 31.90 -4.66 7.11
N THR A 17 31.58 -5.92 6.84
CA THR A 17 32.00 -6.61 5.63
C THR A 17 31.08 -6.27 4.46
N CYS A 18 31.59 -6.34 3.22
CA CYS A 18 30.78 -6.13 2.02
C CYS A 18 29.54 -7.05 1.97
N GLN A 19 29.64 -8.27 2.51
CA GLN A 19 28.51 -9.19 2.64
C GLN A 19 27.42 -8.69 3.56
N ASN A 20 27.78 -8.17 4.75
CA ASN A 20 26.81 -7.60 5.70
C ASN A 20 26.09 -6.37 5.13
N LEU A 21 26.78 -5.57 4.30
CA LEU A 21 26.18 -4.42 3.61
C LEU A 21 25.22 -4.87 2.51
N LEU A 22 25.57 -5.92 1.77
CA LEU A 22 24.71 -6.46 0.71
C LEU A 22 23.45 -7.12 1.30
N GLU A 23 23.59 -7.90 2.37
CA GLU A 23 22.48 -8.48 3.11
C GLU A 23 21.55 -7.40 3.67
N ALA A 24 22.09 -6.35 4.29
CA ALA A 24 21.32 -5.22 4.80
C ALA A 24 20.58 -4.44 3.69
N ALA A 25 21.19 -4.33 2.51
CA ALA A 25 20.56 -3.69 1.37
C ALA A 25 19.39 -4.50 0.81
N GLN A 26 19.53 -5.83 0.71
CA GLN A 26 18.44 -6.72 0.30
C GLN A 26 17.31 -6.73 1.32
N GLU A 27 17.64 -6.71 2.61
CA GLU A 27 16.69 -6.56 3.69
C GLU A 27 15.82 -5.32 3.52
N TYR A 28 16.46 -4.19 3.36
CA TYR A 28 15.77 -2.91 3.18
C TYR A 28 14.84 -2.94 1.96
N GLN A 29 15.28 -3.53 0.85
CA GLN A 29 14.51 -3.60 -0.39
C GLN A 29 13.22 -4.40 -0.24
N ILE A 30 13.23 -5.58 0.38
CA ILE A 30 12.01 -6.41 0.52
C ILE A 30 10.99 -5.72 1.45
N ARG A 31 11.48 -5.14 2.54
CA ARG A 31 10.62 -4.42 3.49
C ARG A 31 9.96 -3.21 2.85
N GLU A 32 10.75 -2.39 2.20
CA GLU A 32 10.23 -1.21 1.50
C GLU A 32 9.29 -1.61 0.36
N LEU A 33 9.60 -2.68 -0.37
CA LEU A 33 8.74 -3.18 -1.44
C LEU A 33 7.35 -3.56 -0.91
N SER A 34 7.27 -4.36 0.17
CA SER A 34 5.98 -4.78 0.75
C SER A 34 5.16 -3.59 1.23
N PHE A 35 5.80 -2.62 1.90
CA PHE A 35 5.16 -1.39 2.35
C PHE A 35 4.63 -0.55 1.18
N TRP A 36 5.50 -0.32 0.16
CA TRP A 36 5.13 0.52 -0.97
C TRP A 36 4.07 -0.11 -1.87
N VAL A 37 4.04 -1.44 -2.01
CA VAL A 37 2.96 -2.13 -2.71
C VAL A 37 1.61 -1.82 -2.05
N CYS A 38 1.52 -1.92 -0.73
CA CYS A 38 0.29 -1.61 0.00
C CYS A 38 -0.09 -0.12 -0.11
N VAL A 39 0.86 0.80 0.08
CA VAL A 39 0.63 2.25 -0.07
C VAL A 39 0.12 2.58 -1.48
N ASN A 40 0.76 2.03 -2.51
CA ASN A 40 0.36 2.26 -3.90
C ASN A 40 -1.05 1.71 -4.19
N MET A 41 -1.42 0.56 -3.63
CA MET A 41 -2.78 0.03 -3.78
C MET A 41 -3.82 0.97 -3.20
N VAL A 42 -3.60 1.49 -1.99
CA VAL A 42 -4.50 2.45 -1.34
C VAL A 42 -4.54 3.77 -2.13
N ALA A 43 -3.38 4.29 -2.54
CA ALA A 43 -3.28 5.53 -3.28
C ALA A 43 -3.98 5.46 -4.65
N ASN A 44 -3.79 4.34 -5.37
CA ASN A 44 -4.44 4.11 -6.65
C ASN A 44 -5.96 3.95 -6.50
N ALA A 45 -6.43 3.29 -5.43
CA ALA A 45 -7.85 3.16 -5.16
C ALA A 45 -8.46 4.53 -4.85
N LEU A 46 -7.88 5.28 -3.90
CA LEU A 46 -8.38 6.62 -3.55
C LEU A 46 -8.31 7.59 -4.74
N GLY A 47 -7.28 7.50 -5.59
CA GLY A 47 -7.14 8.30 -6.81
C GLY A 47 -8.22 8.06 -7.86
N ARG A 48 -8.98 6.96 -7.75
CA ARG A 48 -10.14 6.63 -8.60
C ARG A 48 -11.47 7.06 -8.00
N SER A 49 -11.52 7.45 -6.72
CA SER A 49 -12.72 7.96 -6.09
C SER A 49 -13.10 9.33 -6.64
N GLU A 50 -14.40 9.65 -6.64
CA GLU A 50 -14.92 10.93 -7.09
C GLU A 50 -15.31 11.79 -5.88
N PHE A 51 -14.79 13.00 -5.82
CA PHE A 51 -15.12 13.99 -4.79
C PHE A 51 -16.33 14.80 -5.26
N ARG A 52 -17.53 14.34 -4.93
CA ARG A 52 -18.80 14.96 -5.33
C ARG A 52 -19.15 16.11 -4.42
N THR A 53 -19.51 17.23 -5.00
CA THR A 53 -19.83 18.48 -4.27
C THR A 53 -21.32 18.79 -4.37
N PHE A 54 -21.89 19.20 -3.26
CA PHE A 54 -23.32 19.49 -3.13
C PHE A 54 -23.54 20.90 -2.62
N ARG A 55 -24.59 21.53 -3.13
CA ARG A 55 -25.12 22.81 -2.67
C ARG A 55 -26.64 22.71 -2.50
N GLY A 56 -27.14 22.96 -1.28
CA GLY A 56 -28.55 22.78 -1.00
C GLY A 56 -29.05 21.36 -1.26
N ASN A 57 -28.20 20.34 -1.08
CA ASN A 57 -28.38 18.92 -1.41
C ASN A 57 -28.46 18.59 -2.92
N GLU A 58 -28.24 19.56 -3.80
CA GLU A 58 -28.11 19.31 -5.25
C GLU A 58 -26.62 19.16 -5.62
N GLU A 59 -26.31 18.17 -6.46
CA GLU A 59 -24.94 17.95 -6.95
C GLU A 59 -24.54 19.08 -7.89
N ILE A 60 -23.40 19.68 -7.63
CA ILE A 60 -22.84 20.76 -8.44
C ILE A 60 -21.41 20.43 -8.85
N ARG A 61 -21.02 20.86 -10.06
CA ARG A 61 -19.64 20.73 -10.55
C ARG A 61 -19.04 22.10 -10.75
N GLU A 62 -18.65 22.71 -9.63
CA GLU A 62 -18.02 24.02 -9.62
C GLU A 62 -16.54 23.90 -9.25
N ARG A 63 -15.98 24.99 -8.72
CA ARG A 63 -14.57 25.13 -8.40
C ARG A 63 -14.04 24.08 -7.42
N GLU A 64 -14.82 23.76 -6.37
CA GLU A 64 -14.42 22.77 -5.37
C GLU A 64 -14.32 21.37 -5.98
N TYR A 65 -15.27 21.04 -6.86
CA TYR A 65 -15.21 19.79 -7.62
C TYR A 65 -13.95 19.73 -8.49
N TYR A 66 -13.63 20.81 -9.24
CA TYR A 66 -12.43 20.89 -10.07
C TYR A 66 -11.14 20.74 -9.27
N LEU A 67 -11.10 21.39 -8.09
CA LEU A 67 -9.94 21.37 -7.19
C LEU A 67 -9.60 19.96 -6.71
N TRP A 68 -10.59 19.17 -6.34
CA TRP A 68 -10.36 17.83 -5.81
C TRP A 68 -10.20 16.76 -6.90
N ASN A 69 -10.93 16.87 -8.01
CA ASN A 69 -10.94 15.81 -9.01
C ASN A 69 -9.98 16.02 -10.17
N ILE A 70 -9.54 17.26 -10.44
CA ILE A 70 -8.76 17.56 -11.65
C ILE A 70 -7.43 18.23 -11.31
N SER A 71 -7.45 19.41 -10.70
CA SER A 71 -6.25 20.22 -10.46
C SER A 71 -6.25 20.83 -9.07
N PRO A 72 -5.68 20.16 -8.07
CA PRO A 72 -5.51 20.68 -6.72
C PRO A 72 -4.60 21.91 -6.65
N ASN A 73 -3.62 21.96 -7.53
CA ASN A 73 -2.70 23.09 -7.69
C ASN A 73 -2.19 23.16 -9.14
N THR A 74 -1.39 24.19 -9.43
CA THR A 74 -0.87 24.44 -10.79
C THR A 74 0.10 23.38 -11.29
N ASN A 75 0.74 22.63 -10.38
CA ASN A 75 1.83 21.72 -10.71
C ASN A 75 1.44 20.24 -10.60
N GLN A 76 0.27 19.93 -10.04
CA GLN A 76 -0.16 18.56 -9.79
C GLN A 76 -1.61 18.34 -10.24
N ASN A 77 -1.86 17.19 -10.85
CA ASN A 77 -3.21 16.67 -11.04
C ASN A 77 -3.72 15.97 -9.74
N SER A 78 -5.02 15.70 -9.70
CA SER A 78 -5.64 15.04 -8.55
C SER A 78 -4.98 13.72 -8.17
N SER A 79 -4.68 12.86 -9.14
CA SER A 79 -4.06 11.55 -8.87
C SER A 79 -2.70 11.68 -8.21
N ALA A 80 -1.83 12.58 -8.71
CA ALA A 80 -0.51 12.80 -8.12
C ALA A 80 -0.61 13.41 -6.71
N PHE A 81 -1.55 14.32 -6.50
CA PHE A 81 -1.82 14.93 -5.21
C PHE A 81 -2.31 13.90 -4.18
N LEU A 82 -3.32 13.09 -4.52
CA LEU A 82 -3.86 12.06 -3.65
C LEU A 82 -2.82 10.96 -3.37
N HIS A 83 -1.99 10.63 -4.36
CA HIS A 83 -0.88 9.70 -4.16
C HIS A 83 0.14 10.25 -3.15
N LYS A 84 0.54 11.53 -3.26
CA LYS A 84 1.42 12.19 -2.29
C LYS A 84 0.77 12.22 -0.90
N LEU A 85 -0.52 12.51 -0.82
CA LEU A 85 -1.29 12.54 0.42
C LEU A 85 -1.28 11.19 1.13
N VAL A 86 -1.68 10.12 0.44
CA VAL A 86 -1.71 8.76 0.99
C VAL A 86 -0.31 8.31 1.40
N THR A 87 0.68 8.59 0.58
CA THR A 87 2.08 8.31 0.89
C THR A 87 2.51 8.92 2.22
N LYS A 88 2.29 10.23 2.41
CA LYS A 88 2.65 10.93 3.65
C LYS A 88 1.85 10.40 4.84
N LEU A 89 0.56 10.15 4.64
CA LEU A 89 -0.33 9.65 5.67
C LEU A 89 0.12 8.29 6.23
N TYR A 90 0.51 7.35 5.37
CA TYR A 90 0.99 6.05 5.82
C TYR A 90 2.46 6.04 6.26
N GLN A 91 3.30 6.95 5.74
CA GLN A 91 4.68 7.08 6.20
C GLN A 91 4.79 7.66 7.60
N ASN A 92 4.02 8.72 7.87
CA ASN A 92 4.13 9.52 9.09
C ASN A 92 2.96 9.28 10.07
N ASN A 93 1.95 8.48 9.69
CA ASN A 93 0.67 8.29 10.36
C ASN A 93 -0.20 9.56 10.37
N GLU A 94 0.27 10.62 9.74
CA GLU A 94 -0.43 11.90 9.59
C GLU A 94 0.00 12.60 8.30
N ALA A 95 -0.87 13.46 7.80
CA ALA A 95 -0.60 14.30 6.64
C ALA A 95 -1.27 15.65 6.80
N LEU A 96 -0.62 16.70 6.34
CA LEU A 96 -1.11 18.06 6.39
C LEU A 96 -1.32 18.59 4.98
N ILE A 97 -2.55 18.97 4.65
CA ILE A 97 -2.87 19.69 3.42
C ILE A 97 -2.97 21.17 3.76
N VAL A 98 -2.27 21.98 3.02
CA VAL A 98 -2.27 23.43 3.16
C VAL A 98 -3.09 24.04 2.04
N SER A 99 -4.05 24.90 2.42
CA SER A 99 -4.78 25.72 1.47
C SER A 99 -3.99 27.01 1.22
N THR A 100 -3.38 27.11 0.05
CA THR A 100 -2.69 28.31 -0.36
C THR A 100 -3.66 29.26 -1.07
N GLN A 101 -3.49 30.54 -0.87
CA GLN A 101 -4.10 31.55 -1.75
C GLN A 101 -3.01 32.02 -2.72
N PRO A 102 -2.98 31.55 -3.96
CA PRO A 102 -2.14 32.16 -4.96
C PRO A 102 -2.58 33.60 -5.20
N ARG A 103 -1.70 34.44 -5.69
CA ARG A 103 -2.04 35.79 -6.15
C ARG A 103 -3.13 35.68 -7.23
N GLY A 104 -4.37 35.96 -6.87
CA GLY A 104 -5.55 35.76 -7.70
C GLY A 104 -6.52 34.75 -7.06
N ASP A 105 -7.76 34.70 -7.49
CA ASP A 105 -8.89 33.98 -6.89
C ASP A 105 -8.81 32.45 -6.79
N LEU A 106 -7.69 31.83 -7.13
CA LEU A 106 -7.52 30.37 -7.13
C LEU A 106 -6.91 29.88 -5.81
N GLN A 107 -7.73 29.34 -4.93
CA GLN A 107 -7.24 28.50 -3.84
C GLN A 107 -6.57 27.26 -4.44
N SER A 108 -5.38 26.92 -3.99
CA SER A 108 -4.73 25.65 -4.31
C SER A 108 -4.49 24.86 -3.05
N LEU A 109 -4.47 23.53 -3.22
CA LEU A 109 -4.18 22.58 -2.16
C LEU A 109 -2.81 21.97 -2.40
N VAL A 110 -1.98 21.97 -1.39
CA VAL A 110 -0.65 21.33 -1.42
C VAL A 110 -0.46 20.45 -0.20
N VAL A 111 0.21 19.31 -0.38
CA VAL A 111 0.54 18.42 0.73
C VAL A 111 1.89 18.83 1.30
N ALA A 112 1.93 19.15 2.61
CA ALA A 112 3.16 19.50 3.30
C ALA A 112 4.09 18.28 3.44
N ASP A 113 5.38 18.56 3.36
CA ASP A 113 6.42 17.54 3.56
C ASP A 113 6.88 17.44 5.01
N ALA A 114 6.88 18.57 5.72
CA ALA A 114 7.19 18.65 7.14
C ALA A 114 6.48 19.85 7.78
N TRP A 115 6.25 19.78 9.07
CA TRP A 115 5.75 20.88 9.91
C TRP A 115 6.14 20.61 11.36
N GLU A 116 6.09 21.64 12.20
CA GLU A 116 6.20 21.51 13.65
C GLU A 116 4.86 21.04 14.22
N GLU A 117 4.88 20.07 15.14
CA GLU A 117 3.67 19.60 15.78
C GLU A 117 3.03 20.74 16.59
N PRO A 118 1.75 21.09 16.33
CA PRO A 118 1.12 22.21 17.03
C PRO A 118 0.86 21.87 18.50
N GLU A 119 1.02 22.85 19.35
CA GLU A 119 0.55 22.75 20.74
C GLU A 119 -0.97 22.57 20.75
N GLN A 120 -1.43 21.46 21.33
CA GLN A 120 -2.85 21.14 21.40
C GLN A 120 -3.49 21.75 22.64
N TRP A 121 -4.37 22.72 22.43
CA TRP A 121 -5.16 23.35 23.48
C TRP A 121 -6.65 23.10 23.24
N PRO A 122 -7.42 22.63 24.24
CA PRO A 122 -8.85 22.34 24.05
C PRO A 122 -9.70 23.56 23.66
N SER A 123 -9.23 24.75 23.97
CA SER A 123 -10.03 26.03 23.85
C SER A 123 -9.44 27.02 22.85
N ARG A 124 -8.38 26.66 22.13
CA ARG A 124 -7.72 27.52 21.14
C ARG A 124 -7.54 26.78 19.83
N GLU A 125 -7.58 27.51 18.73
CA GLU A 125 -7.21 26.95 17.43
C GLU A 125 -5.72 26.56 17.41
N ASN A 126 -5.44 25.42 16.79
CA ASN A 126 -4.05 24.98 16.58
C ASN A 126 -3.35 25.93 15.60
N VAL A 127 -2.07 26.14 15.86
CA VAL A 127 -1.21 26.99 15.02
C VAL A 127 -0.06 26.15 14.51
N TYR A 128 0.02 26.01 13.20
CA TYR A 128 1.03 25.22 12.50
C TYR A 128 2.19 26.12 12.07
N ARG A 129 3.42 25.75 12.43
CA ARG A 129 4.66 26.48 12.12
C ARG A 129 5.62 25.57 11.36
N GLY A 130 6.65 26.19 10.78
CA GLY A 130 7.71 25.44 10.12
C GLY A 130 7.22 24.56 8.96
N ILE A 131 6.12 24.95 8.31
CA ILE A 131 5.52 24.18 7.23
C ILE A 131 6.43 24.25 6.00
N VAL A 132 6.84 23.09 5.50
CA VAL A 132 7.67 22.94 4.30
C VAL A 132 6.87 22.18 3.25
N VAL A 133 6.85 22.70 2.04
CA VAL A 133 6.26 22.07 0.85
C VAL A 133 7.31 22.08 -0.25
N ASP A 134 7.79 20.90 -0.63
CA ASP A 134 8.93 20.73 -1.51
C ASP A 134 10.15 21.57 -1.01
N ASP A 135 10.64 22.52 -1.77
CA ASP A 135 11.77 23.39 -1.39
C ASP A 135 11.33 24.71 -0.72
N TYR A 136 10.02 24.92 -0.53
CA TYR A 136 9.48 26.17 0.00
C TYR A 136 9.04 26.02 1.46
N GLN A 137 9.59 26.87 2.34
CA GLN A 137 9.17 27.00 3.72
C GLN A 137 8.27 28.20 3.89
N TYR A 138 7.07 27.99 4.50
CA TYR A 138 6.16 29.06 4.82
C TYR A 138 6.74 29.94 5.95
N PRO A 139 6.86 31.25 5.73
CA PRO A 139 7.44 32.15 6.72
C PRO A 139 6.47 32.42 7.88
N ASP A 140 5.17 32.42 7.60
CA ASP A 140 4.12 32.74 8.56
C ASP A 140 3.45 31.47 9.08
N PRO A 141 3.03 31.45 10.35
CA PRO A 141 2.24 30.36 10.90
C PRO A 141 0.86 30.30 10.24
N LEU A 142 0.36 29.09 10.01
CA LEU A 142 -0.97 28.86 9.50
C LEU A 142 -1.90 28.40 10.61
N TYR A 143 -3.11 28.92 10.60
CA TYR A 143 -4.16 28.59 11.57
C TYR A 143 -4.95 27.35 11.12
N GLU A 144 -5.63 26.71 12.05
CA GLU A 144 -6.43 25.50 11.88
C GLU A 144 -7.39 25.56 10.68
N ASN A 145 -7.98 26.72 10.41
CA ASN A 145 -8.93 26.95 9.32
C ASN A 145 -8.29 26.97 7.92
N ARG A 146 -6.96 27.01 7.81
CA ARG A 146 -6.22 27.05 6.54
C ARG A 146 -5.52 25.73 6.22
N VAL A 147 -5.65 24.75 7.07
CA VAL A 147 -5.02 23.44 6.92
C VAL A 147 -6.04 22.33 7.11
N LEU A 148 -5.85 21.22 6.42
CA LEU A 148 -6.57 19.96 6.68
C LEU A 148 -5.54 19.00 7.27
N HIS A 149 -5.70 18.67 8.54
CA HIS A 149 -4.79 17.79 9.24
C HIS A 149 -5.45 16.42 9.39
N LEU A 150 -4.98 15.47 8.61
CA LEU A 150 -5.41 14.08 8.61
C LEU A 150 -4.49 13.26 9.49
N ARG A 151 -5.06 12.48 10.42
CA ARG A 151 -4.34 11.51 11.25
C ARG A 151 -5.03 10.17 11.17
N LEU A 152 -4.29 9.12 10.92
CA LEU A 152 -4.87 7.78 10.94
C LEU A 152 -5.36 7.44 12.35
N ASN A 153 -6.60 6.96 12.44
CA ASN A 153 -7.24 6.65 13.73
C ASN A 153 -6.70 5.38 14.39
N HIS A 154 -5.89 4.60 13.67
CA HIS A 154 -5.26 3.40 14.20
C HIS A 154 -3.82 3.67 14.66
N THR A 155 -3.30 2.77 15.47
CA THR A 155 -1.90 2.81 15.92
C THR A 155 -0.97 2.81 14.70
N ASN A 156 0.09 3.61 14.75
CA ASN A 156 1.11 3.59 13.70
C ASN A 156 1.64 2.17 13.49
N MET A 157 1.31 1.59 12.35
CA MET A 157 1.66 0.20 12.03
C MET A 157 3.11 0.04 11.56
N ARG A 158 3.76 1.11 11.14
CA ARG A 158 5.14 1.05 10.61
C ARG A 158 6.15 0.47 11.62
N PRO A 159 6.17 0.86 12.90
CA PRO A 159 7.04 0.22 13.89
C PRO A 159 6.73 -1.27 14.10
N VAL A 160 5.44 -1.65 14.06
CA VAL A 160 5.01 -3.04 14.22
C VAL A 160 5.46 -3.88 13.02
N ILE A 161 5.25 -3.38 11.80
CA ILE A 161 5.72 -4.01 10.56
C ILE A 161 7.24 -4.16 10.58
N ASN A 162 7.97 -3.13 11.02
CA ASN A 162 9.43 -3.18 11.14
C ASN A 162 9.89 -4.24 12.15
N ALA A 163 9.22 -4.38 13.30
CA ALA A 163 9.56 -5.37 14.31
C ALA A 163 9.30 -6.81 13.83
N LEU A 164 8.15 -7.04 13.19
CA LEU A 164 7.82 -8.32 12.57
C LEU A 164 8.83 -8.68 11.48
N TYR A 165 9.14 -7.71 10.62
CA TYR A 165 10.11 -7.88 9.56
C TYR A 165 11.48 -8.29 10.09
N ASN A 166 12.01 -7.60 11.10
CA ASN A 166 13.31 -7.91 11.69
C ASN A 166 13.37 -9.35 12.25
N SER A 167 12.24 -9.87 12.73
CA SER A 167 12.15 -11.26 13.20
C SER A 167 12.18 -12.26 12.04
N TYR A 168 11.37 -12.03 11.01
CA TYR A 168 11.30 -12.89 9.83
C TYR A 168 12.59 -12.84 8.98
N TYR A 169 13.19 -11.67 8.84
CA TYR A 169 14.44 -11.51 8.10
C TYR A 169 15.57 -12.40 8.64
N ARG A 170 15.71 -12.50 9.96
CA ARG A 170 16.71 -13.40 10.57
C ARG A 170 16.48 -14.85 10.17
N MET A 171 15.22 -15.25 10.08
CA MET A 171 14.84 -16.60 9.66
C MET A 171 15.13 -16.80 8.17
N VAL A 172 14.72 -15.85 7.31
CA VAL A 172 15.00 -15.88 5.86
C VAL A 172 16.50 -15.92 5.61
N SER A 173 17.28 -15.05 6.25
CA SER A 173 18.74 -15.02 6.10
C SER A 173 19.41 -16.32 6.57
N ALA A 174 18.91 -16.92 7.66
CA ALA A 174 19.39 -18.22 8.11
C ALA A 174 19.05 -19.34 7.12
N ALA A 175 17.82 -19.34 6.59
CA ALA A 175 17.38 -20.30 5.57
C ALA A 175 18.17 -20.17 4.27
N VAL A 176 18.41 -18.95 3.79
CA VAL A 176 19.24 -18.69 2.60
C VAL A 176 20.67 -19.14 2.83
N ARG A 177 21.27 -18.85 3.98
CA ARG A 177 22.61 -19.33 4.32
C ARG A 177 22.67 -20.86 4.39
N ALA A 178 21.68 -21.50 5.01
CA ALA A 178 21.60 -22.95 5.09
C ALA A 178 21.45 -23.58 3.69
N TYR A 179 20.60 -22.98 2.85
CA TYR A 179 20.43 -23.41 1.46
C TYR A 179 21.71 -23.24 0.64
N THR A 180 22.34 -22.05 0.72
CA THR A 180 23.60 -21.77 0.00
C THR A 180 24.73 -22.70 0.47
N TRP A 181 24.78 -22.95 1.79
CA TRP A 181 25.73 -23.90 2.35
C TRP A 181 25.44 -25.32 1.88
N GLY A 182 24.18 -25.75 1.87
CA GLY A 182 23.79 -27.09 1.39
C GLY A 182 23.99 -27.33 -0.10
N MET A 183 23.95 -26.27 -0.91
CA MET A 183 24.26 -26.31 -2.35
C MET A 183 25.75 -26.23 -2.64
N GLY A 184 26.54 -25.74 -1.68
CA GLY A 184 27.99 -25.66 -1.80
C GLY A 184 28.64 -27.04 -1.70
N GLN A 185 29.75 -27.22 -2.44
CA GLN A 185 30.59 -28.39 -2.26
C GLN A 185 31.54 -28.15 -1.08
N HIS A 186 31.38 -28.92 -0.02
CA HIS A 186 32.26 -28.86 1.16
C HIS A 186 33.20 -30.07 1.18
N TRP A 187 34.47 -29.78 1.14
CA TRP A 187 35.51 -30.80 1.13
C TRP A 187 36.29 -30.81 2.41
N LYS A 188 36.48 -31.97 3.00
CA LYS A 188 37.37 -32.19 4.13
C LYS A 188 38.68 -32.80 3.60
N VAL A 189 39.77 -32.13 3.89
CA VAL A 189 41.08 -32.57 3.50
C VAL A 189 41.78 -33.19 4.69
N HIS A 190 42.06 -34.45 4.65
CA HIS A 190 42.88 -35.15 5.63
C HIS A 190 44.36 -35.05 5.22
N VAL A 191 45.17 -34.48 6.12
CA VAL A 191 46.61 -34.37 5.90
C VAL A 191 47.32 -35.31 6.86
N SER A 192 48.17 -36.20 6.34
CA SER A 192 48.93 -37.14 7.18
C SER A 192 49.95 -36.42 8.05
N GLN A 193 50.29 -37.03 9.20
CA GLN A 193 51.30 -36.47 10.12
C GLN A 193 52.70 -36.28 9.48
N LEU A 194 53.04 -37.11 8.48
CA LEU A 194 54.28 -36.99 7.74
C LEU A 194 54.33 -35.71 6.88
N ALA A 195 53.21 -35.30 6.33
CA ALA A 195 53.10 -34.08 5.53
C ALA A 195 53.16 -32.80 6.42
N GLN A 196 52.74 -32.91 7.72
CA GLN A 196 52.76 -31.82 8.67
C GLN A 196 54.13 -31.57 9.30
N GLY A 197 55.07 -32.47 9.15
CA GLY A 197 56.44 -32.38 9.71
C GLY A 197 57.39 -31.47 9.00
N ASP A 198 57.01 -30.86 7.88
CA ASP A 198 57.81 -29.92 7.11
C ASP A 198 57.47 -28.48 7.52
N ASP A 199 58.43 -27.64 7.88
CA ASP A 199 58.21 -26.26 8.28
C ASP A 199 57.51 -25.40 7.21
N THR A 200 57.54 -25.83 5.94
CA THR A 200 56.88 -25.14 4.79
C THR A 200 55.54 -25.74 4.43
N TRP A 201 54.99 -26.71 5.20
CA TRP A 201 53.76 -27.41 4.86
C TRP A 201 52.53 -26.48 4.77
N LYS A 202 52.49 -25.45 5.59
CA LYS A 202 51.38 -24.49 5.58
C LYS A 202 51.31 -23.68 4.27
N GLU A 203 52.49 -23.27 3.79
CA GLU A 203 52.61 -22.51 2.53
C GLU A 203 52.23 -23.43 1.34
N LYS A 204 52.75 -24.68 1.33
CA LYS A 204 52.42 -25.68 0.32
C LYS A 204 50.92 -26.03 0.34
N PHE A 205 50.32 -26.16 1.51
CA PHE A 205 48.89 -26.44 1.67
C PHE A 205 48.03 -25.25 1.19
N GLN A 206 48.42 -24.04 1.49
CA GLN A 206 47.73 -22.84 1.05
C GLN A 206 47.85 -22.64 -0.46
N ALA A 207 49.01 -22.91 -1.05
CA ALA A 207 49.19 -22.94 -2.51
C ALA A 207 48.34 -24.00 -3.18
N MET A 208 48.26 -25.21 -2.60
CA MET A 208 47.42 -26.29 -3.12
C MET A 208 45.93 -25.88 -3.13
N ILE A 209 45.45 -25.22 -2.04
CA ILE A 209 44.07 -24.76 -1.98
C ILE A 209 43.81 -23.67 -3.03
N SER A 210 44.70 -22.70 -3.16
CA SER A 210 44.49 -21.56 -4.08
C SER A 210 44.68 -21.96 -5.55
N ASP A 211 45.67 -22.79 -5.86
CA ASP A 211 46.10 -23.06 -7.24
C ASP A 211 45.41 -24.29 -7.85
N GLN A 212 44.94 -25.22 -7.03
CA GLN A 212 44.37 -26.49 -7.49
C GLN A 212 42.91 -26.68 -7.05
N MET A 213 42.62 -26.53 -5.76
CA MET A 213 41.31 -26.83 -5.24
C MET A 213 40.26 -25.76 -5.61
N LYS A 214 40.62 -24.51 -5.53
CA LYS A 214 39.74 -23.40 -5.90
C LYS A 214 39.36 -23.41 -7.39
N PRO A 215 40.30 -23.54 -8.34
CA PRO A 215 39.96 -23.71 -9.75
C PRO A 215 39.14 -24.97 -10.05
N PHE A 216 39.39 -26.05 -9.30
CA PHE A 216 38.58 -27.30 -9.43
C PHE A 216 37.12 -27.06 -9.03
N LEU A 217 36.87 -26.30 -7.97
CA LEU A 217 35.51 -25.98 -7.49
C LEU A 217 34.80 -24.97 -8.38
N GLU A 218 35.54 -24.11 -9.07
CA GLU A 218 35.02 -23.05 -9.94
C GLU A 218 34.79 -23.49 -11.40
N SER A 219 35.27 -24.65 -11.82
CA SER A 219 35.17 -25.10 -13.22
C SER A 219 34.38 -26.42 -13.41
N ASP A 220 33.54 -26.45 -14.44
CA ASP A 220 32.72 -27.61 -14.82
C ASP A 220 33.55 -28.67 -15.53
N GLY A 221 34.44 -29.35 -14.86
CA GLY A 221 35.21 -30.47 -15.49
C GLY A 221 36.72 -30.44 -15.21
N ALA A 222 37.11 -29.81 -14.13
CA ALA A 222 38.52 -29.87 -13.70
C ALA A 222 38.85 -31.18 -13.02
N ILE A 223 40.14 -31.55 -13.06
CA ILE A 223 40.71 -32.72 -12.41
C ILE A 223 41.41 -32.27 -11.14
N LEU A 224 41.06 -32.89 -10.02
CA LEU A 224 41.80 -32.70 -8.76
C LEU A 224 42.85 -33.81 -8.63
N PRO A 225 44.13 -33.49 -8.65
CA PRO A 225 45.16 -34.49 -8.45
C PRO A 225 45.19 -34.94 -6.98
N GLU A 226 45.27 -36.21 -6.74
CA GLU A 226 45.47 -36.81 -5.43
C GLU A 226 46.96 -36.99 -5.15
N PHE A 227 47.45 -36.45 -4.05
CA PHE A 227 48.83 -36.55 -3.63
C PHE A 227 48.95 -37.48 -2.41
N ASP A 228 50.07 -38.20 -2.32
CA ASP A 228 50.36 -39.03 -1.17
C ASP A 228 50.32 -38.21 0.13
N GLY A 229 49.51 -38.66 1.08
CA GLY A 229 49.32 -37.99 2.37
C GLY A 229 48.19 -36.98 2.43
N TYR A 230 47.46 -36.79 1.34
CA TYR A 230 46.23 -35.95 1.28
C TYR A 230 45.06 -36.83 0.84
N ALA A 231 44.03 -36.89 1.64
CA ALA A 231 42.78 -37.54 1.26
C ALA A 231 41.63 -36.51 1.28
N TYR A 232 40.84 -36.53 0.21
CA TYR A 232 39.74 -35.61 0.01
C TYR A 232 38.41 -36.31 0.26
N GLU A 233 37.59 -35.79 1.15
CA GLU A 233 36.26 -36.27 1.46
C GLU A 233 35.25 -35.18 1.19
N ASN A 234 34.28 -35.44 0.33
CA ASN A 234 33.16 -34.51 0.16
C ASN A 234 32.20 -34.68 1.30
N VAL A 235 32.10 -33.66 2.16
CA VAL A 235 31.23 -33.63 3.38
C VAL A 235 29.93 -32.94 3.11
N GLY A 236 29.77 -32.28 1.96
CA GLY A 236 28.60 -31.48 1.63
C GLY A 236 27.69 -32.14 0.62
N GLY A 237 26.40 -31.93 0.73
CA GLY A 237 25.41 -32.15 -0.31
C GLY A 237 24.39 -33.28 -0.12
N ASN A 238 24.39 -34.03 0.97
CA ASN A 238 23.41 -35.10 1.19
C ASN A 238 22.30 -34.87 2.18
N GLU A 239 22.28 -33.74 2.86
CA GLU A 239 21.11 -33.39 3.68
C GLU A 239 20.23 -32.43 2.87
N LYS A 240 18.94 -32.75 2.80
CA LYS A 240 17.89 -31.89 2.27
C LYS A 240 17.81 -30.63 3.14
N THR A 241 18.77 -29.73 2.95
CA THR A 241 18.80 -28.44 3.62
C THR A 241 17.88 -27.49 2.86
N GLY A 242 16.76 -27.17 3.46
CA GLY A 242 15.86 -26.07 3.08
C GLY A 242 15.35 -26.12 1.64
N ASP A 243 14.07 -26.33 1.45
CA ASP A 243 13.45 -26.16 0.12
C ASP A 243 13.39 -24.64 -0.18
N THR A 244 13.69 -24.23 -1.41
CA THR A 244 13.45 -22.85 -1.89
C THR A 244 12.00 -22.41 -1.69
N ARG A 245 11.07 -23.36 -1.56
CA ARG A 245 9.67 -23.13 -1.20
C ARG A 245 9.51 -22.52 0.18
N ASP A 246 10.32 -22.93 1.15
CA ASP A 246 10.27 -22.40 2.52
C ASP A 246 10.71 -20.93 2.54
N ILE A 247 11.73 -20.57 1.78
CA ILE A 247 12.20 -19.20 1.64
C ILE A 247 11.11 -18.32 1.00
N ARG A 248 10.48 -18.82 -0.04
CA ARG A 248 9.37 -18.14 -0.71
C ARG A 248 8.18 -17.94 0.23
N ALA A 249 7.78 -18.96 0.98
CA ALA A 249 6.71 -18.88 1.94
C ALA A 249 6.99 -17.82 3.02
N MET A 250 8.22 -17.74 3.53
CA MET A 250 8.61 -16.70 4.49
C MET A 250 8.51 -15.28 3.92
N ILE A 251 8.85 -15.09 2.64
CA ILE A 251 8.70 -13.81 1.96
C ILE A 251 7.21 -13.47 1.77
N GLU A 252 6.40 -14.44 1.34
CA GLU A 252 4.95 -14.28 1.21
C GLU A 252 4.30 -13.93 2.55
N ASP A 253 4.75 -14.50 3.66
CA ASP A 253 4.30 -14.14 5.01
C ASP A 253 4.57 -12.67 5.34
N ILE A 254 5.71 -12.12 4.93
CA ILE A 254 6.03 -10.69 5.14
C ILE A 254 5.02 -9.80 4.41
N PHE A 255 4.69 -10.14 3.16
CA PHE A 255 3.67 -9.41 2.41
C PHE A 255 2.30 -9.54 3.05
N ASP A 256 1.92 -10.73 3.51
CA ASP A 256 0.64 -10.98 4.17
C ASP A 256 0.50 -10.19 5.47
N PHE A 257 1.52 -10.17 6.32
CA PHE A 257 1.49 -9.38 7.55
C PHE A 257 1.46 -7.88 7.28
N THR A 258 2.20 -7.42 6.27
CA THR A 258 2.16 -6.02 5.85
C THR A 258 0.76 -5.65 5.35
N ALA A 259 0.18 -6.46 4.47
CA ALA A 259 -1.17 -6.26 3.95
C ALA A 259 -2.23 -6.20 5.06
N ARG A 260 -2.16 -7.10 6.05
CA ARG A 260 -3.04 -7.09 7.24
C ARG A 260 -2.91 -5.80 8.05
N GLY A 261 -1.69 -5.25 8.17
CA GLY A 261 -1.46 -3.96 8.81
C GLY A 261 -2.12 -2.79 8.11
N PHE A 262 -2.33 -2.90 6.81
CA PHE A 262 -3.06 -1.94 5.98
C PHE A 262 -4.55 -2.27 5.82
N LEU A 263 -5.05 -3.34 6.45
CA LEU A 263 -6.40 -3.88 6.26
C LEU A 263 -6.69 -4.29 4.80
N ILE A 264 -5.65 -4.65 4.06
CA ILE A 264 -5.73 -5.15 2.69
C ILE A 264 -5.80 -6.68 2.74
N PRO A 265 -6.79 -7.33 2.07
CA PRO A 265 -6.80 -8.78 1.93
C PRO A 265 -5.54 -9.28 1.20
N SER A 266 -4.84 -10.27 1.77
CA SER A 266 -3.58 -10.80 1.22
C SER A 266 -3.71 -11.35 -0.20
N VAL A 267 -4.88 -11.88 -0.56
CA VAL A 267 -5.21 -12.33 -1.92
C VAL A 267 -4.92 -11.25 -2.98
N LEU A 268 -5.17 -9.98 -2.67
CA LEU A 268 -4.93 -8.86 -3.60
C LEU A 268 -3.44 -8.51 -3.75
N VAL A 269 -2.64 -8.80 -2.73
CA VAL A 269 -1.19 -8.51 -2.73
C VAL A 269 -0.42 -9.67 -3.36
N ASN A 270 -0.87 -10.91 -3.14
CA ASN A 270 -0.20 -12.12 -3.63
C ASN A 270 -0.55 -12.47 -5.08
N GLY A 271 -1.45 -11.71 -5.72
CA GLY A 271 -1.81 -11.89 -7.13
C GLY A 271 -2.65 -13.14 -7.43
N SER A 272 -3.33 -13.71 -6.42
CA SER A 272 -4.27 -14.81 -6.65
C SER A 272 -5.49 -14.31 -7.42
N ILE A 273 -5.99 -15.12 -8.35
CA ILE A 273 -7.17 -14.79 -9.16
C ILE A 273 -8.45 -15.20 -8.44
N GLU A 274 -8.41 -16.24 -7.61
CA GLU A 274 -9.56 -16.77 -6.90
C GLU A 274 -9.97 -15.86 -5.73
N GLY A 275 -11.26 -15.58 -5.61
CA GLY A 275 -11.82 -14.80 -4.50
C GLY A 275 -11.57 -13.29 -4.58
N THR A 276 -11.11 -12.77 -5.72
CA THR A 276 -10.77 -11.34 -5.88
C THR A 276 -11.97 -10.41 -5.75
N ALA A 277 -13.18 -10.83 -6.12
CA ALA A 277 -14.39 -10.00 -6.02
C ALA A 277 -14.72 -9.67 -4.55
N ASP A 278 -14.78 -10.71 -3.69
CA ASP A 278 -15.02 -10.55 -2.25
C ASP A 278 -13.86 -9.81 -1.57
N ALA A 279 -12.63 -10.08 -2.00
CA ALA A 279 -11.45 -9.39 -1.49
C ALA A 279 -11.48 -7.89 -1.84
N ASN A 280 -11.88 -7.52 -3.06
CA ASN A 280 -12.05 -6.13 -3.45
C ASN A 280 -13.13 -5.43 -2.61
N THR A 281 -14.26 -6.08 -2.38
CA THR A 281 -15.33 -5.53 -1.52
C THR A 281 -14.83 -5.30 -0.09
N ARG A 282 -14.11 -6.27 0.48
CA ARG A 282 -13.50 -6.13 1.82
C ARG A 282 -12.43 -5.04 1.86
N PHE A 283 -11.63 -4.91 0.82
CA PHE A 283 -10.63 -3.86 0.70
C PHE A 283 -11.28 -2.47 0.71
N LEU A 284 -12.35 -2.29 -0.07
CA LEU A 284 -13.08 -1.03 -0.06
C LEU A 284 -13.68 -0.75 1.32
N THR A 285 -14.47 -1.67 1.85
CA THR A 285 -15.20 -1.46 3.10
C THR A 285 -14.30 -1.26 4.32
N ASN A 286 -13.18 -1.99 4.41
CA ASN A 286 -12.34 -1.95 5.61
C ASN A 286 -11.17 -0.98 5.52
N CYS A 287 -10.69 -0.65 4.32
CA CYS A 287 -9.50 0.17 4.12
C CYS A 287 -9.84 1.52 3.47
N ILE A 288 -10.56 1.51 2.35
CA ILE A 288 -10.77 2.73 1.54
C ILE A 288 -11.90 3.59 2.08
N ASP A 289 -13.07 3.00 2.37
CA ASP A 289 -14.23 3.76 2.85
C ASP A 289 -13.94 4.52 4.16
N PRO A 290 -13.32 3.91 5.19
CA PRO A 290 -12.96 4.66 6.40
C PRO A 290 -11.97 5.79 6.15
N LEU A 291 -11.03 5.62 5.21
CA LEU A 291 -10.09 6.65 4.82
C LEU A 291 -10.78 7.79 4.05
N ALA A 292 -11.69 7.44 3.13
CA ALA A 292 -12.50 8.40 2.38
C ALA A 292 -13.41 9.21 3.32
N ASP A 293 -14.06 8.55 4.29
CA ASP A 293 -14.89 9.20 5.30
C ASP A 293 -14.07 10.19 6.15
N GLN A 294 -12.88 9.79 6.59
CA GLN A 294 -12.00 10.67 7.37
C GLN A 294 -11.59 11.92 6.58
N ILE A 295 -11.27 11.77 5.30
CA ILE A 295 -10.93 12.89 4.41
C ILE A 295 -12.16 13.79 4.23
N GLN A 296 -13.31 13.21 3.95
CA GLN A 296 -14.58 13.90 3.79
C GLN A 296 -14.98 14.69 5.03
N GLU A 297 -14.87 14.10 6.22
CA GLU A 297 -15.19 14.73 7.49
C GLU A 297 -14.31 15.96 7.73
N GLU A 298 -13.00 15.85 7.49
CA GLU A 298 -12.07 16.96 7.69
C GLU A 298 -12.32 18.09 6.69
N ILE A 299 -12.62 17.76 5.43
CA ILE A 299 -13.00 18.75 4.41
C ILE A 299 -14.29 19.46 4.83
N ASN A 300 -15.33 18.70 5.20
CA ASN A 300 -16.63 19.26 5.58
C ASN A 300 -16.52 20.12 6.83
N ARG A 301 -15.75 19.67 7.83
CA ARG A 301 -15.51 20.41 9.05
C ARG A 301 -14.90 21.79 8.80
N LYS A 302 -13.92 21.88 7.92
CA LYS A 302 -13.11 23.10 7.74
C LYS A 302 -13.52 23.97 6.57
N ARG A 303 -13.95 23.39 5.47
CA ARG A 303 -14.25 24.16 4.26
C ARG A 303 -15.73 24.58 4.17
N TYR A 304 -16.63 23.74 4.66
CA TYR A 304 -18.06 24.05 4.67
C TYR A 304 -18.53 24.54 6.05
N GLY A 305 -18.03 23.95 7.12
CA GLY A 305 -18.38 24.29 8.48
C GLY A 305 -19.86 24.06 8.81
N TYR A 306 -20.29 24.48 10.01
CA TYR A 306 -21.66 24.28 10.47
C TYR A 306 -22.72 24.96 9.58
N GLU A 307 -22.44 26.18 9.15
CA GLU A 307 -23.43 26.98 8.37
C GLU A 307 -23.59 26.43 6.93
N GLY A 308 -22.55 25.94 6.32
CA GLY A 308 -22.61 25.25 5.04
C GLY A 308 -23.39 23.94 5.17
N TRP A 309 -22.98 23.10 6.12
CA TRP A 309 -23.65 21.82 6.37
C TRP A 309 -25.16 21.99 6.62
N LYS A 310 -25.55 22.97 7.41
CA LYS A 310 -26.97 23.27 7.70
C LYS A 310 -27.76 23.64 6.45
N LYS A 311 -27.12 24.28 5.47
CA LYS A 311 -27.75 24.66 4.19
C LYS A 311 -27.77 23.49 3.17
N GLY A 312 -27.14 22.36 3.48
CA GLY A 312 -27.00 21.24 2.58
C GLY A 312 -25.81 21.39 1.62
N ASP A 313 -24.83 22.22 2.01
CA ASP A 313 -23.57 22.37 1.27
C ASP A 313 -22.53 21.43 1.90
N TYR A 314 -22.03 20.45 1.14
CA TYR A 314 -21.05 19.50 1.62
C TYR A 314 -20.31 18.84 0.45
N LEU A 315 -19.22 18.16 0.78
CA LEU A 315 -18.50 17.28 -0.15
C LEU A 315 -18.68 15.83 0.32
N ARG A 316 -18.84 14.93 -0.62
CA ARG A 316 -18.89 13.48 -0.41
C ARG A 316 -17.84 12.80 -1.28
N VAL A 317 -17.07 11.90 -0.70
CA VAL A 317 -16.14 11.04 -1.45
C VAL A 317 -16.89 9.78 -1.89
N ASP A 318 -17.02 9.60 -3.19
CA ASP A 318 -17.70 8.45 -3.78
C ASP A 318 -16.67 7.40 -4.19
N THR A 319 -16.65 6.27 -3.49
CA THR A 319 -15.75 5.14 -3.70
C THR A 319 -16.32 4.10 -4.67
N SER A 320 -17.58 4.25 -5.09
CA SER A 320 -18.26 3.29 -5.97
C SER A 320 -17.62 3.15 -7.35
N SER A 321 -16.95 4.22 -7.82
CA SER A 321 -16.23 4.25 -9.11
C SER A 321 -14.91 3.45 -9.11
N ILE A 322 -14.45 2.98 -7.95
CA ILE A 322 -13.21 2.21 -7.82
C ILE A 322 -13.35 0.81 -8.43
N ILE A 323 -14.50 0.17 -8.22
CA ILE A 323 -14.81 -1.12 -8.83
C ILE A 323 -15.35 -0.87 -10.24
N HIS A 324 -14.76 -1.54 -11.22
CA HIS A 324 -15.29 -1.50 -12.57
C HIS A 324 -16.64 -2.25 -12.62
N PHE A 325 -17.72 -1.50 -12.86
CA PHE A 325 -19.06 -2.09 -13.01
C PHE A 325 -19.19 -2.68 -14.42
N ASP A 326 -19.16 -4.01 -14.50
CA ASP A 326 -19.47 -4.71 -15.75
C ASP A 326 -20.99 -4.81 -15.91
N MET A 327 -21.55 -3.99 -16.81
CA MET A 327 -22.98 -3.94 -17.09
C MET A 327 -23.48 -5.26 -17.68
N PHE A 328 -22.68 -5.95 -18.49
CA PHE A 328 -23.09 -7.21 -19.12
C PHE A 328 -23.13 -8.36 -18.11
N ALA A 329 -22.13 -8.44 -17.24
CA ALA A 329 -22.12 -9.43 -16.16
C ALA A 329 -23.28 -9.22 -15.16
N ASN A 330 -23.76 -7.97 -15.00
CA ASN A 330 -24.80 -7.59 -14.07
C ASN A 330 -26.16 -7.32 -14.74
N ALA A 331 -26.35 -7.65 -16.02
CA ALA A 331 -27.57 -7.33 -16.77
C ALA A 331 -28.87 -7.76 -16.08
N ALA A 332 -28.91 -8.96 -15.49
CA ALA A 332 -30.09 -9.46 -14.76
C ALA A 332 -30.39 -8.65 -13.49
N ASN A 333 -29.36 -8.12 -12.82
CA ASN A 333 -29.54 -7.27 -11.64
C ASN A 333 -30.00 -5.88 -12.04
N VAL A 334 -29.48 -5.34 -13.15
CA VAL A 334 -29.91 -4.05 -13.73
C VAL A 334 -31.39 -4.11 -14.11
N GLU A 335 -31.85 -5.18 -14.79
CA GLU A 335 -33.25 -5.37 -15.12
C GLU A 335 -34.15 -5.35 -13.86
N LYS A 336 -33.74 -6.04 -12.79
CA LYS A 336 -34.46 -6.06 -11.51
C LYS A 336 -34.49 -4.69 -10.84
N LEU A 337 -33.38 -3.94 -10.86
CA LEU A 337 -33.29 -2.61 -10.24
C LEU A 337 -34.20 -1.60 -10.98
N VAL A 338 -34.13 -1.57 -12.31
CA VAL A 338 -35.01 -0.71 -13.13
C VAL A 338 -36.47 -1.16 -13.02
N GLY A 339 -36.73 -2.47 -13.14
CA GLY A 339 -38.07 -3.02 -13.07
C GLY A 339 -38.76 -2.91 -11.70
N SER A 340 -38.02 -2.72 -10.63
CA SER A 340 -38.55 -2.41 -9.28
C SER A 340 -39.01 -0.96 -9.11
N GLY A 341 -38.64 -0.06 -10.04
CA GLY A 341 -38.91 1.35 -9.95
C GLY A 341 -37.98 2.10 -8.99
N ALA A 342 -36.92 1.45 -8.47
CA ALA A 342 -35.99 2.06 -7.57
C ALA A 342 -34.97 2.97 -8.31
N PHE A 343 -34.61 2.60 -9.54
CA PHE A 343 -33.62 3.30 -10.37
C PHE A 343 -34.18 3.60 -11.76
N THR A 344 -33.78 4.75 -12.29
CA THR A 344 -34.02 5.11 -13.70
C THR A 344 -32.92 4.51 -14.59
N ILE A 345 -33.15 4.48 -15.90
CA ILE A 345 -32.13 4.05 -16.87
C ILE A 345 -30.89 4.94 -16.80
N ASN A 346 -31.09 6.25 -16.62
CA ASN A 346 -29.97 7.18 -16.49
C ASN A 346 -29.18 6.99 -15.17
N ASP A 347 -29.81 6.55 -14.09
CA ASP A 347 -29.09 6.25 -12.86
C ASP A 347 -28.14 5.04 -13.05
N VAL A 348 -28.62 4.02 -13.80
CA VAL A 348 -27.79 2.85 -14.14
C VAL A 348 -26.64 3.24 -15.08
N LEU A 349 -26.90 4.09 -16.07
CA LEU A 349 -25.86 4.57 -16.99
C LEU A 349 -24.80 5.39 -16.25
N ARG A 350 -25.22 6.25 -15.32
CA ARG A 350 -24.29 7.00 -14.46
C ARG A 350 -23.45 6.07 -13.58
N ALA A 351 -24.06 5.06 -12.97
CA ALA A 351 -23.36 4.06 -12.18
C ALA A 351 -22.35 3.25 -13.01
N ALA A 352 -22.65 3.03 -14.29
CA ALA A 352 -21.74 2.40 -15.26
C ALA A 352 -20.72 3.36 -15.89
N ASN A 353 -20.66 4.61 -15.41
CA ASN A 353 -19.81 5.67 -15.97
C ASN A 353 -20.03 5.92 -17.48
N GLN A 354 -21.28 5.78 -17.93
CA GLN A 354 -21.71 6.06 -19.30
C GLN A 354 -22.50 7.36 -19.38
N ALA A 355 -22.48 7.98 -20.56
CA ALA A 355 -23.21 9.21 -20.80
C ALA A 355 -24.74 8.96 -20.64
N PRO A 356 -25.45 9.83 -19.91
CA PRO A 356 -26.89 9.71 -19.79
C PRO A 356 -27.59 9.98 -21.12
N ILE A 357 -28.74 9.35 -21.33
CA ILE A 357 -29.61 9.59 -22.45
C ILE A 357 -30.38 10.88 -22.19
N HIS A 358 -30.39 11.81 -23.16
CA HIS A 358 -31.00 13.14 -23.01
C HIS A 358 -32.53 13.16 -23.17
N GLU A 359 -33.14 12.04 -23.52
CA GLU A 359 -34.57 11.92 -23.68
C GLU A 359 -35.30 11.77 -22.34
N SER A 360 -36.50 12.35 -22.22
CA SER A 360 -37.26 12.44 -20.95
C SER A 360 -37.58 11.06 -20.36
N TRP A 361 -37.89 10.07 -21.21
CA TRP A 361 -38.23 8.72 -20.76
C TRP A 361 -37.09 8.02 -20.02
N ALA A 362 -35.85 8.36 -20.27
CA ALA A 362 -34.71 7.74 -19.61
C ALA A 362 -34.56 8.15 -18.12
N ASN A 363 -35.28 9.18 -17.69
CA ASN A 363 -35.36 9.63 -16.29
C ASN A 363 -36.69 9.20 -15.61
N GLU A 364 -37.52 8.41 -16.29
CA GLU A 364 -38.74 7.90 -15.71
C GLU A 364 -38.48 6.58 -14.95
N HIS A 365 -39.24 6.36 -13.89
CA HIS A 365 -39.18 5.12 -13.14
C HIS A 365 -40.13 4.08 -13.76
N PHE A 366 -39.57 2.92 -14.12
CA PHE A 366 -40.32 1.82 -14.69
C PHE A 366 -40.65 0.81 -13.59
N MET A 367 -41.89 0.35 -13.58
CA MET A 367 -42.34 -0.73 -12.67
C MET A 367 -42.90 -1.87 -13.49
N THR A 368 -42.50 -3.10 -13.22
CA THR A 368 -43.08 -4.26 -13.83
C THR A 368 -44.52 -4.47 -13.29
N LEU A 369 -45.47 -4.82 -14.18
CA LEU A 369 -46.85 -5.06 -13.79
C LEU A 369 -47.04 -6.21 -12.79
N ASN A 370 -46.02 -7.02 -12.59
CA ASN A 370 -46.02 -8.12 -11.62
C ASN A 370 -45.84 -7.66 -10.17
N ILE A 371 -45.51 -6.40 -9.91
CA ILE A 371 -45.37 -5.83 -8.58
C ILE A 371 -46.43 -4.74 -8.41
N SER A 372 -47.52 -5.08 -7.74
CA SER A 372 -48.53 -4.08 -7.37
C SER A 372 -48.44 -3.74 -5.89
N PRO A 373 -48.68 -2.46 -5.50
CA PRO A 373 -48.73 -2.10 -4.09
C PRO A 373 -49.70 -2.97 -3.33
N MET A 374 -49.34 -3.39 -2.13
CA MET A 374 -50.23 -4.27 -1.29
C MET A 374 -51.65 -3.74 -1.13
N ARG A 375 -51.84 -2.38 -1.07
CA ARG A 375 -53.14 -1.71 -1.07
C ARG A 375 -53.98 -1.98 -2.32
N VAL A 376 -53.33 -2.11 -3.48
CA VAL A 376 -54.03 -2.38 -4.76
C VAL A 376 -54.35 -3.88 -4.88
N ALA A 377 -53.41 -4.74 -4.49
CA ALA A 377 -53.60 -6.18 -4.47
C ALA A 377 -54.74 -6.59 -3.51
N THR A 378 -54.80 -6.02 -2.30
CA THR A 378 -55.90 -6.28 -1.35
C THR A 378 -57.24 -5.75 -1.84
N ARG A 379 -57.26 -4.60 -2.52
CA ARG A 379 -58.47 -4.04 -3.10
C ARG A 379 -59.02 -4.90 -4.25
N ASN A 380 -58.14 -5.42 -5.12
CA ASN A 380 -58.54 -6.30 -6.21
C ASN A 380 -59.04 -7.64 -5.71
N LEU A 381 -58.47 -8.19 -4.64
CA LEU A 381 -58.98 -9.38 -3.98
C LEU A 381 -60.35 -9.18 -3.33
N SER A 382 -60.64 -7.97 -2.80
CA SER A 382 -61.93 -7.63 -2.18
C SER A 382 -63.03 -7.30 -3.22
N THR A 383 -62.66 -6.93 -4.45
CA THR A 383 -63.61 -6.56 -5.52
C THR A 383 -63.86 -7.66 -6.52
N GLY A 384 -63.17 -8.83 -6.41
CA GLY A 384 -63.41 -10.00 -7.27
C GLY A 384 -63.14 -9.77 -8.76
N GLN A 385 -62.33 -8.78 -9.11
CA GLN A 385 -61.88 -8.58 -10.48
C GLN A 385 -60.52 -9.27 -10.66
N GLU A 386 -60.52 -10.39 -11.37
CA GLU A 386 -59.34 -11.01 -11.97
C GLU A 386 -58.77 -10.16 -13.10
#